data_55bca10bc8e524e156c50a055e7863d9
#
_entry.id   55bca10bc8e524e156c50a055e7863d9
#
_cell.length_a   1.000
_cell.length_b   1.000
_cell.length_c   1.000
_cell.angle_alpha   90.00
_cell.angle_beta   90.00
_cell.angle_gamma   90.00
#
_symmetry.space_group_name_H-M   'P 1'
#
loop_
_entity.id
_entity.type
_entity.pdbx_description
1 polymer ?
#
loop_
_entity_poly.entity_id
_entity_poly.type
_entity_poly.pdbx_seq_one_letter_code
_entity_poly.pdbx_strand_id
1 'polypeptide(L)' 'IKKDKMLCLNCMKVHEVDTVEFLTTTEYKGTRLQYNAISYHCPISDDYWQDEDMITENWNRMLKEYKNGER' A
#
# COMPACT_ATOMS: atom_id res chain seq x y z
N ILE A 1 -4.50 -8.82 -7.45
CA ILE A 1 -5.09 -9.00 -6.09
C ILE A 1 -4.69 -10.35 -5.56
N LYS A 2 -4.11 -10.36 -4.38
CA LYS A 2 -3.67 -11.57 -3.70
C LYS A 2 -4.47 -11.72 -2.40
N LYS A 3 -4.85 -12.96 -2.08
CA LYS A 3 -5.60 -13.27 -0.88
C LYS A 3 -4.81 -14.21 0.01
N ASP A 4 -4.62 -13.84 1.27
CA ASP A 4 -3.92 -14.65 2.23
C ASP A 4 -4.67 -14.66 3.57
N LYS A 5 -4.59 -15.76 4.27
CA LYS A 5 -5.13 -15.87 5.61
C LYS A 5 -4.15 -15.25 6.60
N MET A 6 -4.59 -14.26 7.34
CA MET A 6 -3.75 -13.59 8.32
C MET A 6 -4.60 -12.93 9.40
N LEU A 7 -3.94 -12.49 10.47
CA LEU A 7 -4.63 -11.73 11.52
C LEU A 7 -5.02 -10.36 10.97
N CYS A 8 -6.31 -10.10 10.93
CA CYS A 8 -6.82 -8.80 10.51
C CYS A 8 -6.82 -7.86 11.72
N LEU A 9 -6.08 -6.76 11.61
CA LEU A 9 -5.98 -5.79 12.71
C LEU A 9 -7.29 -5.06 12.95
N ASN A 10 -8.13 -4.94 11.93
CA ASN A 10 -9.43 -4.29 12.09
C ASN A 10 -10.46 -5.16 12.78
N CYS A 11 -10.45 -6.45 12.48
CA CYS A 11 -11.41 -7.40 13.04
C CYS A 11 -10.87 -8.13 14.26
N MET A 12 -9.55 -8.11 14.45
CA MET A 12 -8.85 -8.86 15.48
C MET A 12 -9.11 -10.37 15.40
N LYS A 13 -9.24 -10.84 14.15
CA LYS A 13 -9.50 -12.25 13.85
C LYS A 13 -8.62 -12.70 12.69
N VAL A 14 -8.33 -13.99 12.65
CA VAL A 14 -7.64 -14.58 11.50
C VAL A 14 -8.69 -14.91 10.45
N HIS A 15 -8.57 -14.29 9.28
CA HIS A 15 -9.42 -14.57 8.14
C HIS A 15 -8.69 -14.17 6.86
N GLU A 16 -9.30 -14.45 5.72
CA GLU A 16 -8.73 -14.09 4.43
C GLU A 16 -8.71 -12.58 4.25
N VAL A 17 -7.55 -12.06 3.91
CA VAL A 17 -7.32 -10.62 3.71
C VAL A 17 -6.78 -10.41 2.31
N ASP A 18 -7.30 -9.41 1.62
CA ASP A 18 -6.86 -9.09 0.26
C ASP A 18 -5.63 -8.20 0.32
N THR A 19 -4.67 -8.48 -0.56
CA THR A 19 -3.57 -7.55 -0.84
C THR A 19 -3.92 -6.87 -2.15
N VAL A 20 -4.06 -5.55 -2.12
CA VAL A 20 -4.46 -4.79 -3.30
C VAL A 20 -3.36 -3.84 -3.71
N GLU A 21 -3.30 -3.55 -5.01
CA GLU A 21 -2.38 -2.58 -5.57
C GLU A 21 -3.19 -1.55 -6.32
N PHE A 22 -2.87 -0.28 -6.13
CA PHE A 22 -3.60 0.81 -6.76
C PHE A 22 -2.68 1.99 -7.07
N LEU A 23 -3.03 2.73 -8.10
CA LEU A 23 -2.30 3.94 -8.46
C LEU A 23 -2.64 5.05 -7.48
N THR A 24 -1.62 5.65 -6.88
CA THR A 24 -1.81 6.77 -5.98
C THR A 24 -0.92 7.94 -6.39
N THR A 25 -1.31 9.13 -6.00
CA THR A 25 -0.56 10.34 -6.26
C THR A 25 -0.13 10.96 -4.94
N THR A 26 1.13 11.37 -4.85
CA THR A 26 1.64 12.03 -3.68
C THR A 26 2.56 13.18 -4.10
N GLU A 27 2.85 14.07 -3.17
CA GLU A 27 3.79 15.17 -3.40
C GLU A 27 5.00 14.95 -2.51
N TYR A 28 6.18 15.02 -3.11
CA TYR A 28 7.44 14.83 -2.41
C TYR A 28 8.41 15.92 -2.87
N LYS A 29 8.86 16.73 -1.93
CA LYS A 29 9.77 17.85 -2.19
C LYS A 29 9.26 18.76 -3.32
N GLY A 30 7.95 19.04 -3.31
CA GLY A 30 7.33 19.91 -4.28
C GLY A 30 7.05 19.25 -5.63
N THR A 31 7.34 17.97 -5.78
CA THR A 31 7.13 17.23 -7.01
C THR A 31 5.96 16.27 -6.85
N ARG A 32 5.01 16.34 -7.76
CA ARG A 32 3.87 15.41 -7.76
C ARG A 32 4.29 14.10 -8.41
N LEU A 33 4.09 13.00 -7.69
CA LEU A 33 4.49 11.68 -8.13
C LEU A 33 3.29 10.74 -8.15
N GLN A 34 3.31 9.81 -9.11
CA GLN A 34 2.34 8.71 -9.16
C GLN A 34 3.08 7.39 -9.07
N TYR A 35 2.57 6.48 -8.26
CA TYR A 35 3.15 5.15 -8.13
C TYR A 35 2.08 4.16 -7.70
N ASN A 36 2.36 2.88 -7.92
CA ASN A 36 1.46 1.81 -7.50
C ASN A 36 1.74 1.48 -6.04
N ALA A 37 0.79 1.79 -5.18
CA ALA A 37 0.89 1.50 -3.75
C ALA A 37 0.23 0.17 -3.45
N ILE A 38 0.72 -0.52 -2.43
CA ILE A 38 0.12 -1.77 -1.97
C ILE A 38 -0.47 -1.57 -0.58
N SER A 39 -1.56 -2.28 -0.29
CA SER A 39 -2.26 -2.18 0.97
C SER A 39 -3.02 -3.48 1.22
N TYR A 40 -3.28 -3.78 2.49
CA TYR A 40 -4.21 -4.84 2.85
C TYR A 40 -5.62 -4.28 2.88
N HIS A 41 -6.57 -5.11 2.51
CA HIS A 41 -7.97 -4.75 2.52
C HIS A 41 -8.75 -5.83 3.28
N CYS A 42 -9.53 -5.41 4.29
CA CYS A 42 -10.40 -6.31 5.01
C CYS A 42 -11.75 -6.37 4.29
N PRO A 43 -12.12 -7.52 3.72
CA PRO A 43 -13.39 -7.62 2.98
C PRO A 43 -14.62 -7.60 3.88
N ILE A 44 -14.44 -7.80 5.18
CA ILE A 44 -15.55 -7.81 6.14
C ILE A 44 -15.94 -6.38 6.53
N SER A 45 -14.96 -5.56 6.90
CA SER A 45 -15.19 -4.18 7.34
C SER A 45 -14.96 -3.15 6.24
N ASP A 46 -14.42 -3.59 5.09
CA ASP A 46 -14.08 -2.73 3.96
C ASP A 46 -13.08 -1.63 4.35
N ASP A 47 -12.17 -1.98 5.24
CA ASP A 47 -11.11 -1.07 5.69
C ASP A 47 -9.77 -1.45 5.08
N TYR A 48 -8.86 -0.48 5.01
CA TYR A 48 -7.51 -0.66 4.47
C TYR A 48 -6.48 -0.40 5.55
N TRP A 49 -5.39 -1.16 5.53
CA TRP A 49 -4.24 -0.86 6.40
C TRP A 49 -2.95 -1.34 5.75
N GLN A 50 -1.83 -0.89 6.30
CA GLN A 50 -0.51 -1.27 5.82
C GLN A 50 0.35 -1.68 7.01
N ASP A 51 1.15 -2.74 6.82
CA ASP A 51 2.17 -3.09 7.81
C ASP A 51 3.48 -2.36 7.48
N GLU A 52 4.49 -2.56 8.32
CA GLU A 52 5.78 -1.89 8.16
C GLU A 52 6.42 -2.22 6.81
N ASP A 53 6.34 -3.48 6.39
CA ASP A 53 6.92 -3.91 5.11
C ASP A 53 6.24 -3.21 3.94
N MET A 54 4.94 -3.08 3.99
CA MET A 54 4.19 -2.37 2.95
C MET A 54 4.51 -0.89 2.93
N ILE A 55 4.63 -0.27 4.11
CA ILE A 55 4.98 1.15 4.21
C ILE A 55 6.37 1.37 3.60
N THR A 56 7.33 0.51 3.92
CA THR A 56 8.68 0.59 3.37
C THR A 56 8.68 0.39 1.86
N GLU A 57 7.94 -0.60 1.38
CA GLU A 57 7.85 -0.87 -0.06
C GLU A 57 7.23 0.31 -0.81
N ASN A 58 6.15 0.88 -0.27
CA ASN A 58 5.50 2.04 -0.88
C ASN A 58 6.42 3.24 -0.91
N TRP A 59 7.17 3.46 0.16
CA TRP A 59 8.15 4.53 0.22
C TRP A 59 9.22 4.36 -0.85
N ASN A 60 9.74 3.13 -1.00
CA ASN A 60 10.76 2.83 -2.01
C ASN A 60 10.23 3.04 -3.43
N ARG A 61 8.97 2.66 -3.68
CA ARG A 61 8.33 2.88 -4.97
C ARG A 61 8.19 4.36 -5.28
N MET A 62 7.81 5.15 -4.28
CA MET A 62 7.71 6.60 -4.41
C MET A 62 9.07 7.21 -4.73
N LEU A 63 10.12 6.83 -4.00
CA LEU A 63 11.46 7.34 -4.24
C LEU A 63 11.99 6.97 -5.62
N LYS A 64 11.67 5.77 -6.08
CA LYS A 64 12.05 5.32 -7.42
C LYS A 64 11.43 6.21 -8.49
N GLU A 65 10.15 6.54 -8.34
CA GLU A 65 9.47 7.44 -9.26
C GLU A 65 10.07 8.85 -9.20
N TYR A 66 10.41 9.32 -8.01
CA TYR A 66 11.05 10.61 -7.84
C TYR A 66 12.37 10.67 -8.59
N LYS A 67 13.20 9.65 -8.47
CA LYS A 67 14.48 9.57 -9.16
C LYS A 67 14.30 9.47 -10.68
N ASN A 68 13.30 8.73 -11.13
CA ASN A 68 13.02 8.59 -12.57
C ASN A 68 12.55 9.91 -13.18
N GLY A 69 11.84 10.73 -12.41
CA GLY A 69 11.37 12.04 -12.86
C GLY A 69 12.42 13.13 -12.75
N GLU A 70 13.48 12.89 -12.00
CA GLU A 70 14.57 13.84 -11.81
C GLU A 70 15.64 13.63 -12.88
N ARG A 71 15.94 14.66 -13.61
CA ARG A 71 16.94 14.60 -14.68
C ARG A 71 17.90 15.77 -14.62
#